data_80b26d3fe72025f37d336e8742357766
#
_entry.id   80b26d3fe72025f37d336e8742357766
#
_cell.length_a   1.000
_cell.length_b   1.000
_cell.length_c   1.000
_cell.angle_alpha   90.00
_cell.angle_beta   90.00
_cell.angle_gamma   90.00
#
_symmetry.space_group_name_H-M   'P 1'
#
loop_
_entity.id
_entity.type
_entity.pdbx_description
1 polymer ?
#
loop_
_entity_poly.entity_id
_entity_poly.type
_entity_poly.pdbx_seq_one_letter_code
_entity_poly.pdbx_strand_id
1 'polypeptide(L)'
;VLNFILKLLVLSWRIHFEKPLIQPAVIGLWHQDLPACLAAFKYKNIAVLISQSGDGSKFAKLAKSLGYDIFRGSSSKGQSEVKHLFKALISGRSAGMALDGPRGPALIAKPGARWLADKTETPLLNITVKYSHALRLNSWDKTFIPLPFAKITILINNETLDNWL
;
A
#
# COMPACT_ATOMS: atom_id res chain seq x y z
N VAL A 1 3.86 -1.99 -25.31
CA VAL A 1 5.30 -2.15 -25.00
C VAL A 1 5.60 -1.78 -23.55
N LEU A 2 5.29 -0.56 -23.08
CA LEU A 2 5.60 -0.11 -21.70
C LEU A 2 5.00 -1.03 -20.62
N ASN A 3 3.74 -1.42 -20.74
CA ASN A 3 3.09 -2.33 -19.77
C ASN A 3 3.74 -3.73 -19.74
N PHE A 4 4.31 -4.18 -20.84
CA PHE A 4 5.02 -5.46 -20.90
C PHE A 4 6.37 -5.38 -20.18
N ILE A 5 7.11 -4.31 -20.41
CA ILE A 5 8.41 -4.05 -19.73
C ILE A 5 8.21 -3.94 -18.21
N LEU A 6 7.18 -3.21 -17.78
CA LEU A 6 6.83 -3.08 -16.35
C LEU A 6 6.47 -4.43 -15.72
N LYS A 7 5.73 -5.29 -16.44
CA LYS A 7 5.42 -6.64 -15.96
C LYS A 7 6.68 -7.49 -15.82
N LEU A 8 7.59 -7.46 -16.80
CA LEU A 8 8.86 -8.18 -16.72
C LEU A 8 9.72 -7.67 -15.56
N LEU A 9 9.77 -6.36 -15.35
CA LEU A 9 10.46 -5.76 -14.22
C LEU A 9 9.93 -6.30 -12.89
N VAL A 10 8.60 -6.24 -12.69
CA VAL A 10 7.95 -6.75 -11.46
C VAL A 10 8.16 -8.26 -11.29
N LEU A 11 8.16 -9.03 -12.38
CA LEU A 11 8.41 -10.47 -12.33
C LEU A 11 9.86 -10.81 -11.98
N SER A 12 10.80 -9.91 -12.25
CA SER A 12 12.21 -10.10 -11.91
C SER A 12 12.53 -9.91 -10.42
N TRP A 13 11.64 -9.24 -9.68
CA TRP A 13 11.85 -8.93 -8.26
C TRP A 13 11.75 -10.17 -7.37
N ARG A 14 12.71 -10.31 -6.46
CA ARG A 14 12.74 -11.38 -5.45
C ARG A 14 12.19 -10.86 -4.13
N ILE A 15 10.89 -11.09 -3.90
CA ILE A 15 10.17 -10.58 -2.74
C ILE A 15 10.23 -11.61 -1.60
N HIS A 16 10.64 -11.13 -0.43
CA HIS A 16 10.73 -11.91 0.79
C HIS A 16 9.98 -11.21 1.91
N PHE A 17 9.15 -11.94 2.64
CA PHE A 17 8.48 -11.47 3.86
C PHE A 17 9.26 -11.97 5.07
N GLU A 18 9.61 -11.05 5.99
CA GLU A 18 10.29 -11.43 7.24
C GLU A 18 9.36 -12.24 8.15
N LYS A 19 8.07 -11.88 8.16
CA LYS A 19 7.01 -12.55 8.92
C LYS A 19 5.80 -12.79 8.03
N PRO A 20 4.96 -13.80 8.34
CA PRO A 20 3.71 -14.00 7.61
C PRO A 20 2.76 -12.81 7.80
N LEU A 21 2.01 -12.49 6.74
CA LEU A 21 0.96 -11.48 6.81
C LEU A 21 -0.23 -12.01 7.61
N ILE A 22 -0.57 -11.33 8.70
CA ILE A 22 -1.78 -11.60 9.49
C ILE A 22 -2.96 -10.91 8.78
N GLN A 23 -4.09 -11.60 8.66
CA GLN A 23 -5.31 -11.08 8.05
C GLN A 23 -6.54 -11.50 8.88
N PRO A 24 -7.59 -10.66 8.98
CA PRO A 24 -7.67 -9.30 8.42
C PRO A 24 -6.81 -8.28 9.18
N ALA A 25 -6.35 -7.26 8.48
CA ALA A 25 -5.56 -6.19 9.07
C ALA A 25 -5.66 -4.90 8.24
N VAL A 26 -5.41 -3.75 8.87
CA VAL A 26 -5.07 -2.53 8.17
C VAL A 26 -3.58 -2.56 7.85
N ILE A 27 -3.24 -2.52 6.57
CA ILE A 27 -1.87 -2.56 6.06
C ILE A 27 -1.43 -1.13 5.76
N GLY A 28 -0.67 -0.55 6.67
CA GLY A 28 -0.11 0.79 6.54
C GLY A 28 1.25 0.75 5.84
N LEU A 29 1.42 1.53 4.80
CA LEU A 29 2.66 1.64 4.03
C LEU A 29 2.93 3.11 3.65
N TRP A 30 4.14 3.41 3.23
CA TRP A 30 4.48 4.74 2.73
C TRP A 30 4.32 4.83 1.22
N HIS A 31 3.92 6.01 0.69
CA HIS A 31 3.80 6.20 -0.76
C HIS A 31 5.08 5.85 -1.50
N GLN A 32 6.24 6.16 -0.92
CA GLN A 32 7.54 5.82 -1.52
C GLN A 32 7.72 4.34 -1.84
N ASP A 33 7.03 3.45 -1.11
CA ASP A 33 7.18 1.99 -1.23
C ASP A 33 6.03 1.33 -2.02
N LEU A 34 5.11 2.14 -2.57
CA LEU A 34 3.95 1.65 -3.31
C LEU A 34 4.26 0.61 -4.39
N PRO A 35 5.28 0.80 -5.27
CA PRO A 35 5.56 -0.19 -6.33
C PRO A 35 5.92 -1.56 -5.77
N ALA A 36 6.77 -1.61 -4.75
CA ALA A 36 7.19 -2.85 -4.10
C ALA A 36 6.03 -3.51 -3.34
N CYS A 37 5.26 -2.73 -2.58
CA CYS A 37 4.09 -3.22 -1.84
C CYS A 37 3.01 -3.74 -2.78
N LEU A 38 2.74 -3.04 -3.90
CA LEU A 38 1.79 -3.50 -4.90
C LEU A 38 2.16 -4.87 -5.47
N ALA A 39 3.43 -5.12 -5.70
CA ALA A 39 3.93 -6.41 -6.16
C ALA A 39 3.91 -7.48 -5.06
N ALA A 40 4.27 -7.10 -3.83
CA ALA A 40 4.39 -8.02 -2.70
C ALA A 40 3.03 -8.56 -2.22
N PHE A 41 2.02 -7.71 -2.19
CA PHE A 41 0.70 -8.07 -1.68
C PHE A 41 -0.30 -8.48 -2.79
N LYS A 42 0.16 -8.74 -4.01
CA LYS A 42 -0.69 -9.23 -5.10
C LYS A 42 -1.43 -10.51 -4.71
N TYR A 43 -2.67 -10.64 -5.17
CA TYR A 43 -3.55 -11.80 -4.93
C TYR A 43 -3.83 -12.11 -3.44
N LYS A 44 -3.64 -11.11 -2.56
CA LYS A 44 -3.97 -11.24 -1.11
C LYS A 44 -5.36 -10.72 -0.76
N ASN A 45 -6.20 -10.40 -1.77
CA ASN A 45 -7.57 -9.90 -1.57
C ASN A 45 -7.64 -8.67 -0.66
N ILE A 46 -6.77 -7.70 -0.91
CA ILE A 46 -6.66 -6.46 -0.13
C ILE A 46 -7.50 -5.38 -0.78
N ALA A 47 -8.37 -4.74 0.01
CA ALA A 47 -9.14 -3.57 -0.39
C ALA A 47 -8.25 -2.31 -0.35
N VAL A 48 -8.25 -1.52 -1.41
CA VAL A 48 -7.45 -0.27 -1.48
C VAL A 48 -8.29 0.87 -2.05
N LEU A 49 -8.02 2.07 -1.55
CA LEU A 49 -8.63 3.30 -2.03
C LEU A 49 -7.67 4.02 -2.99
N ILE A 50 -8.13 4.27 -4.22
CA ILE A 50 -7.32 4.91 -5.25
C ILE A 50 -8.01 6.16 -5.75
N SER A 51 -7.27 7.26 -5.87
CA SER A 51 -7.74 8.55 -6.36
C SER A 51 -8.44 8.45 -7.73
N GLN A 52 -9.45 9.30 -7.96
CA GLN A 52 -10.17 9.42 -9.23
C GLN A 52 -9.39 10.17 -10.31
N SER A 53 -8.16 10.65 -10.05
CA SER A 53 -7.31 11.30 -11.03
C SER A 53 -6.98 10.40 -12.22
N GLY A 54 -6.50 10.99 -13.33
CA GLY A 54 -6.09 10.24 -14.53
C GLY A 54 -4.98 9.22 -14.23
N ASP A 55 -3.98 9.61 -13.44
CA ASP A 55 -2.90 8.70 -13.02
C ASP A 55 -3.40 7.63 -12.06
N GLY A 56 -4.31 7.98 -11.13
CA GLY A 56 -5.02 7.02 -10.28
C GLY A 56 -5.81 6.00 -11.11
N SER A 57 -6.33 6.37 -12.28
CA SER A 57 -7.06 5.43 -13.17
C SER A 57 -6.12 4.39 -13.79
N LYS A 58 -4.93 4.77 -14.21
CA LYS A 58 -3.91 3.82 -14.72
C LYS A 58 -3.45 2.87 -13.60
N PHE A 59 -3.18 3.43 -12.43
CA PHE A 59 -2.80 2.66 -11.25
C PHE A 59 -3.89 1.67 -10.81
N ALA A 60 -5.16 2.09 -10.80
CA ALA A 60 -6.29 1.23 -10.47
C ALA A 60 -6.43 0.03 -11.42
N LYS A 61 -6.24 0.22 -12.74
CA LYS A 61 -6.23 -0.88 -13.69
C LYS A 61 -5.13 -1.90 -13.39
N LEU A 62 -3.92 -1.42 -13.08
CA LEU A 62 -2.81 -2.29 -12.71
C LEU A 62 -3.10 -3.04 -11.41
N ALA A 63 -3.52 -2.34 -10.35
CA ALA A 63 -3.84 -2.96 -9.06
C ALA A 63 -4.96 -4.00 -9.19
N LYS A 64 -6.01 -3.71 -9.97
CA LYS A 64 -7.07 -4.68 -10.27
C LYS A 64 -6.53 -5.95 -10.94
N SER A 65 -5.61 -5.82 -11.89
CA SER A 65 -4.99 -6.98 -12.56
C SER A 65 -4.11 -7.81 -11.62
N LEU A 66 -3.70 -7.24 -10.49
CA LEU A 66 -2.92 -7.90 -9.42
C LEU A 66 -3.79 -8.43 -8.27
N GLY A 67 -5.13 -8.45 -8.46
CA GLY A 67 -6.05 -9.05 -7.50
C GLY A 67 -6.42 -8.17 -6.30
N TYR A 68 -6.20 -6.85 -6.40
CA TYR A 68 -6.69 -5.91 -5.40
C TYR A 68 -8.17 -5.58 -5.61
N ASP A 69 -8.89 -5.38 -4.52
CA ASP A 69 -10.26 -4.86 -4.54
C ASP A 69 -10.21 -3.32 -4.51
N ILE A 70 -10.59 -2.69 -5.61
CA ILE A 70 -10.37 -1.27 -5.85
C ILE A 70 -11.61 -0.46 -5.55
N PHE A 71 -11.51 0.47 -4.62
CA PHE A 71 -12.48 1.52 -4.41
C PHE A 71 -11.93 2.86 -4.91
N ARG A 72 -12.78 3.61 -5.63
CA ARG A 72 -12.39 4.89 -6.22
C ARG A 72 -12.88 6.02 -5.34
N GLY A 73 -11.95 6.90 -4.96
CA GLY A 73 -12.25 7.96 -4.05
C GLY A 73 -11.46 9.24 -4.24
N SER A 74 -12.00 10.35 -3.68
CA SER A 74 -11.32 11.65 -3.64
C SER A 74 -10.94 11.97 -2.21
N SER A 75 -9.69 12.38 -1.99
CA SER A 75 -9.19 12.79 -0.67
C SER A 75 -9.94 13.98 -0.05
N SER A 76 -10.76 14.71 -0.83
CA SER A 76 -11.61 15.79 -0.34
C SER A 76 -12.93 15.32 0.28
N LYS A 77 -13.33 14.08 0.03
CA LYS A 77 -14.55 13.45 0.57
C LYS A 77 -14.25 12.36 1.61
N GLY A 78 -13.10 12.42 2.23
CA GLY A 78 -12.40 11.43 3.05
C GLY A 78 -13.23 10.42 3.86
N GLN A 79 -14.30 10.84 4.52
CA GLN A 79 -15.09 9.94 5.38
C GLN A 79 -16.01 8.98 4.61
N SER A 80 -16.58 9.38 3.47
CA SER A 80 -17.49 8.51 2.71
C SER A 80 -16.77 7.35 2.04
N GLU A 81 -15.52 7.49 1.76
CA GLU A 81 -14.71 6.54 0.99
C GLU A 81 -14.02 5.52 1.87
N VAL A 82 -13.63 5.93 3.08
CA VAL A 82 -13.13 5.03 4.12
C VAL A 82 -14.19 3.98 4.51
N LYS A 83 -15.48 4.26 4.33
CA LYS A 83 -16.57 3.29 4.55
C LYS A 83 -16.42 2.00 3.76
N HIS A 84 -15.83 2.06 2.57
CA HIS A 84 -15.59 0.86 1.75
C HIS A 84 -14.49 -0.02 2.37
N LEU A 85 -13.42 0.60 2.86
CA LEU A 85 -12.34 -0.11 3.56
C LEU A 85 -12.84 -0.67 4.91
N PHE A 86 -13.66 0.09 5.62
CA PHE A 86 -14.32 -0.37 6.84
C PHE A 86 -15.16 -1.64 6.59
N LYS A 87 -16.03 -1.61 5.56
CA LYS A 87 -16.83 -2.78 5.16
C LYS A 87 -15.96 -3.98 4.76
N ALA A 88 -14.85 -3.74 4.07
CA ALA A 88 -13.91 -4.80 3.71
C ALA A 88 -13.33 -5.49 4.95
N LEU A 89 -12.87 -4.71 5.94
CA LEU A 89 -12.32 -5.24 7.19
C LEU A 89 -13.34 -6.04 8.00
N ILE A 90 -14.56 -5.51 8.19
CA ILE A 90 -15.64 -6.23 8.88
C ILE A 90 -16.00 -7.54 8.16
N SER A 91 -15.88 -7.58 6.83
CA SER A 91 -16.11 -8.81 6.05
C SER A 91 -14.93 -9.80 6.08
N GLY A 92 -13.90 -9.56 6.90
CA GLY A 92 -12.72 -10.43 7.04
C GLY A 92 -11.63 -10.23 5.98
N ARG A 93 -11.69 -9.14 5.19
CA ARG A 93 -10.66 -8.77 4.23
C ARG A 93 -9.72 -7.70 4.82
N SER A 94 -8.49 -7.65 4.36
CA SER A 94 -7.55 -6.59 4.74
C SER A 94 -7.76 -5.31 3.92
N ALA A 95 -7.34 -4.17 4.49
CA ALA A 95 -7.36 -2.88 3.82
C ALA A 95 -5.95 -2.29 3.75
N GLY A 96 -5.52 -1.85 2.57
CA GLY A 96 -4.24 -1.17 2.37
C GLY A 96 -4.40 0.34 2.31
N MET A 97 -3.58 1.06 3.07
CA MET A 97 -3.57 2.53 3.11
C MET A 97 -2.14 3.08 3.09
N ALA A 98 -1.92 4.13 2.32
CA ALA A 98 -0.70 4.91 2.43
C ALA A 98 -0.80 5.86 3.64
N LEU A 99 0.15 5.71 4.58
CA LEU A 99 0.13 6.41 5.88
C LEU A 99 0.26 7.93 5.75
N ASP A 100 1.06 8.41 4.81
CA ASP A 100 1.29 9.84 4.55
C ASP A 100 0.19 10.51 3.74
N GLY A 101 -0.80 9.72 3.28
CA GLY A 101 -1.92 10.25 2.52
C GLY A 101 -1.54 10.82 1.15
N PRO A 102 -2.53 11.18 0.30
CA PRO A 102 -2.28 11.53 -1.10
C PRO A 102 -1.64 12.90 -1.33
N ARG A 103 -1.54 13.73 -0.29
CA ARG A 103 -0.97 15.08 -0.36
C ARG A 103 0.29 15.25 0.48
N GLY A 104 0.73 14.17 1.14
CA GLY A 104 1.88 14.24 2.02
C GLY A 104 1.70 15.17 3.24
N PRO A 105 2.77 15.69 3.81
CA PRO A 105 4.17 15.45 3.42
C PRO A 105 4.60 13.99 3.55
N ALA A 106 5.62 13.62 2.76
CA ALA A 106 6.15 12.26 2.78
C ALA A 106 6.60 11.84 4.18
N LEU A 107 6.34 10.59 4.55
CA LEU A 107 6.75 9.99 5.82
C LEU A 107 6.17 10.68 7.07
N ILE A 108 5.08 11.42 6.92
CA ILE A 108 4.31 11.97 8.06
C ILE A 108 2.96 11.26 8.11
N ALA A 109 2.79 10.40 9.11
CA ALA A 109 1.59 9.58 9.25
C ALA A 109 0.33 10.44 9.48
N LYS A 110 -0.74 10.08 8.77
CA LYS A 110 -2.08 10.65 8.95
C LYS A 110 -2.92 9.70 9.82
N PRO A 111 -3.89 10.22 10.57
CA PRO A 111 -4.64 9.42 11.53
C PRO A 111 -5.59 8.38 10.90
N GLY A 112 -5.78 8.40 9.59
CA GLY A 112 -6.81 7.59 8.91
C GLY A 112 -6.65 6.08 9.08
N ALA A 113 -5.42 5.55 8.97
CA ALA A 113 -5.16 4.12 9.12
C ALA A 113 -5.37 3.67 10.58
N ARG A 114 -4.92 4.48 11.55
CA ARG A 114 -5.15 4.22 12.98
C ARG A 114 -6.63 4.23 13.31
N TRP A 115 -7.34 5.30 12.90
CA TRP A 115 -8.77 5.40 13.11
C TRP A 115 -9.52 4.19 12.55
N LEU A 116 -9.15 3.73 11.36
CA LEU A 116 -9.76 2.56 10.72
C LEU A 116 -9.50 1.28 11.52
N ALA A 117 -8.27 1.05 11.97
CA ALA A 117 -7.89 -0.09 12.78
C ALA A 117 -8.64 -0.12 14.12
N ASP A 118 -8.68 1.01 14.83
CA ASP A 118 -9.38 1.15 16.11
C ASP A 118 -10.89 0.91 15.96
N LYS A 119 -11.50 1.43 14.88
CA LYS A 119 -12.96 1.28 14.64
C LYS A 119 -13.38 -0.10 14.19
N THR A 120 -12.47 -0.87 13.62
CA THR A 120 -12.74 -2.24 13.15
C THR A 120 -12.15 -3.32 14.07
N GLU A 121 -11.46 -2.92 15.14
CA GLU A 121 -10.77 -3.80 16.09
C GLU A 121 -9.81 -4.76 15.37
N THR A 122 -9.23 -4.29 14.25
CA THR A 122 -8.24 -5.04 13.47
C THR A 122 -6.83 -4.50 13.72
N PRO A 123 -5.80 -5.36 13.66
CA PRO A 123 -4.43 -4.91 13.84
C PRO A 123 -4.02 -3.92 12.74
N LEU A 124 -3.23 -2.91 13.10
CA LEU A 124 -2.51 -2.06 12.16
C LEU A 124 -1.11 -2.61 11.97
N LEU A 125 -0.81 -3.03 10.74
CA LEU A 125 0.48 -3.54 10.34
C LEU A 125 1.27 -2.45 9.62
N ASN A 126 2.37 -2.01 10.20
CA ASN A 126 3.29 -1.08 9.56
C ASN A 126 4.26 -1.81 8.66
N ILE A 127 4.23 -1.46 7.38
CA ILE A 127 5.09 -2.06 6.36
C ILE A 127 6.30 -1.15 6.12
N THR A 128 7.47 -1.72 6.31
CA THR A 128 8.75 -1.11 5.90
C THR A 128 9.38 -1.99 4.84
N VAL A 129 9.96 -1.38 3.82
CA VAL A 129 10.57 -2.12 2.70
C VAL A 129 12.07 -1.86 2.65
N LYS A 130 12.85 -2.95 2.57
CA LYS A 130 14.29 -2.89 2.30
C LYS A 130 14.57 -3.36 0.89
N TYR A 131 15.40 -2.60 0.18
CA TYR A 131 15.81 -2.86 -1.18
C TYR A 131 17.30 -3.19 -1.26
N SER A 132 17.69 -4.22 -2.02
CA SER A 132 19.11 -4.41 -2.32
C SER A 132 19.62 -3.32 -3.26
N HIS A 133 18.79 -2.93 -4.25
CA HIS A 133 19.05 -1.81 -5.16
C HIS A 133 17.74 -1.28 -5.73
N ALA A 134 17.58 0.03 -5.72
CA ALA A 134 16.43 0.75 -6.24
C ALA A 134 16.83 2.14 -6.71
N LEU A 135 16.11 2.64 -7.70
CA LEU A 135 16.16 4.04 -8.10
C LEU A 135 15.19 4.84 -7.23
N ARG A 136 15.63 5.95 -6.69
CA ARG A 136 14.75 6.89 -5.97
C ARG A 136 14.36 8.04 -6.88
N LEU A 137 13.06 8.21 -7.08
CA LEU A 137 12.54 9.28 -7.94
C LEU A 137 12.59 10.64 -7.22
N ASN A 138 12.72 11.70 -8.00
CA ASN A 138 12.58 13.07 -7.48
C ASN A 138 11.12 13.54 -7.49
N SER A 139 10.23 12.72 -6.89
CA SER A 139 8.82 13.02 -6.65
C SER A 139 8.63 13.55 -5.22
N TRP A 140 7.43 14.08 -4.91
CA TRP A 140 7.12 14.55 -3.56
C TRP A 140 7.24 13.45 -2.49
N ASP A 141 6.87 12.23 -2.85
CA ASP A 141 6.89 11.04 -2.02
C ASP A 141 8.22 10.28 -2.06
N LYS A 142 9.18 10.70 -2.92
CA LYS A 142 10.48 10.05 -3.10
C LYS A 142 10.37 8.55 -3.45
N THR A 143 9.41 8.19 -4.31
CA THR A 143 9.11 6.80 -4.70
C THR A 143 10.36 6.00 -5.07
N PHE A 144 10.45 4.79 -4.53
CA PHE A 144 11.47 3.80 -4.91
C PHE A 144 10.98 2.91 -6.05
N ILE A 145 11.77 2.80 -7.09
CA ILE A 145 11.59 1.84 -8.19
C ILE A 145 12.66 0.77 -8.06
N PRO A 146 12.34 -0.44 -7.60
CA PRO A 146 13.33 -1.51 -7.53
C PRO A 146 13.86 -1.84 -8.91
N LEU A 147 15.18 -2.01 -9.02
CA LEU A 147 15.83 -2.36 -10.27
C LEU A 147 15.59 -3.85 -10.63
N PRO A 148 15.88 -4.27 -11.86
CA PRO A 148 15.75 -5.68 -12.24
C PRO A 148 16.51 -6.60 -11.26
N PHE A 149 15.89 -7.74 -10.92
CA PHE A 149 16.41 -8.75 -9.99
C PHE A 149 16.67 -8.26 -8.55
N ALA A 150 16.18 -7.08 -8.18
CA ALA A 150 16.30 -6.58 -6.81
C ALA A 150 15.70 -7.57 -5.80
N LYS A 151 16.39 -7.74 -4.66
CA LYS A 151 15.84 -8.39 -3.48
C LYS A 151 15.05 -7.33 -2.70
N ILE A 152 13.77 -7.61 -2.47
CA ILE A 152 12.85 -6.75 -1.75
C ILE A 152 12.44 -7.49 -0.48
N THR A 153 12.77 -6.94 0.68
CA THR A 153 12.38 -7.51 1.96
C THR A 153 11.27 -6.69 2.58
N ILE A 154 10.13 -7.33 2.80
CA ILE A 154 8.96 -6.74 3.46
C ILE A 154 9.06 -7.02 4.96
N LEU A 155 9.22 -5.96 5.74
CA LEU A 155 9.22 -5.99 7.19
C LEU A 155 7.83 -5.63 7.68
N ILE A 156 7.25 -6.46 8.54
CA ILE A 156 5.92 -6.27 9.10
C ILE A 156 6.09 -6.02 10.61
N ASN A 157 5.80 -4.81 11.04
CA ASN A 157 5.82 -4.42 12.43
C ASN A 157 4.39 -4.33 12.96
N ASN A 158 4.10 -5.16 13.96
CA ASN A 158 2.87 -5.07 14.77
C ASN A 158 3.13 -4.04 15.87
N GLU A 159 3.29 -2.79 15.54
CA GLU A 159 3.43 -1.76 16.55
C GLU A 159 2.06 -1.20 16.89
N THR A 160 1.74 -1.22 18.18
CA THR A 160 0.85 -0.23 18.77
C THR A 160 1.48 1.13 18.48
N LEU A 161 0.73 2.04 17.88
CA LEU A 161 1.19 3.33 17.33
C LEU A 161 1.76 4.32 18.37
N ASP A 162 2.00 3.90 19.60
CA ASP A 162 2.55 4.73 20.66
C ASP A 162 3.98 5.21 20.40
N ASN A 163 4.65 4.65 19.38
CA ASN A 163 6.02 5.00 18.98
C ASN A 163 6.12 5.93 17.76
N TRP A 164 5.01 6.54 17.31
CA TRP A 164 4.98 7.37 16.10
C TRP A 164 4.70 8.87 16.36
N LEU A 165 4.62 9.28 17.64
CA LEU A 165 4.47 10.68 18.06
C LEU A 165 5.79 11.27 18.52
#